data_00b9ed1f40358fd92c8d52bbf7535bea
#
_entry.id   00b9ed1f40358fd92c8d52bbf7535bea
#
_cell.length_a   1.000
_cell.length_b   1.000
_cell.length_c   1.000
_cell.angle_alpha   90.00
_cell.angle_beta   90.00
_cell.angle_gamma   90.00
#
_symmetry.space_group_name_H-M   'P 1'
#
loop_
_entity.id
_entity.type
_entity.pdbx_description
1 polymer ?
#
loop_
_entity_poly.entity_id
_entity_poly.type
_entity_poly.pdbx_seq_one_letter_code
_entity_poly.pdbx_strand_id
1 'polypeptide(L)'
;EYTIAVLLEMLLTGAFSTKKGVSLTISLIVISGLFLFIFRKLQIDNEKRLQYELKLQKNHFSEENYSKMKYMYNEIIETEHRMMYILIGVKKYLESNQIDKANFMLEQYISKVKRFSTAINTNNPYFDFVLSSKIHEFMYDDIFLKNTLFICENPIYDTNEFCDLIIYLLDSFKDNLNSKIGLSLGIHQENNFIIVEMIGDLKEYKVTDGLYKKIKYFTTDYSLKNVESIYTLKLIIDIVE
;
A
#
# COMPACT_ATOMS: atom_id res chain seq x y z
N GLU A 1 -25.06 -28.42 28.70
CA GLU A 1 -26.49 -28.87 28.63
C GLU A 1 -26.62 -30.38 28.65
N TYR A 2 -25.86 -31.13 27.88
CA TYR A 2 -25.92 -32.60 27.84
C TYR A 2 -25.62 -33.28 29.18
N THR A 3 -24.66 -32.77 29.94
CA THR A 3 -24.30 -33.29 31.26
C THR A 3 -25.39 -33.09 32.29
N ILE A 4 -26.16 -32.00 32.19
CA ILE A 4 -27.32 -31.72 33.09
C ILE A 4 -28.46 -32.66 32.73
N ALA A 5 -28.72 -32.91 31.45
CA ALA A 5 -29.74 -33.83 30.99
C ALA A 5 -29.45 -35.29 31.45
N VAL A 6 -28.21 -35.74 31.36
CA VAL A 6 -27.79 -37.07 31.83
C VAL A 6 -27.89 -37.20 33.36
N LEU A 7 -27.57 -36.13 34.10
CA LEU A 7 -27.75 -36.11 35.57
C LEU A 7 -29.25 -36.18 35.96
N LEU A 8 -30.10 -35.49 35.22
CA LEU A 8 -31.56 -35.48 35.44
C LEU A 8 -32.16 -36.85 35.12
N GLU A 9 -31.74 -37.50 34.05
CA GLU A 9 -32.16 -38.83 33.66
C GLU A 9 -31.72 -39.91 34.68
N MET A 10 -30.49 -39.82 35.23
CA MET A 10 -30.01 -40.65 36.32
C MET A 10 -30.77 -40.46 37.62
N LEU A 11 -31.23 -39.25 37.92
CA LEU A 11 -32.05 -38.91 39.07
C LEU A 11 -33.48 -39.53 38.96
N LEU A 12 -34.03 -39.47 37.74
CA LEU A 12 -35.36 -40.03 37.45
C LEU A 12 -35.39 -41.55 37.45
N THR A 13 -34.32 -42.22 37.05
CA THR A 13 -34.23 -43.71 36.96
C THR A 13 -33.87 -44.39 38.29
N GLY A 14 -33.70 -43.62 39.39
CA GLY A 14 -33.34 -44.18 40.70
C GLY A 14 -31.94 -44.81 40.78
N ALA A 15 -31.10 -44.61 39.78
CA ALA A 15 -29.72 -45.14 39.71
C ALA A 15 -28.80 -44.61 40.82
N PHE A 16 -29.22 -43.54 41.52
CA PHE A 16 -28.51 -42.98 42.65
C PHE A 16 -28.46 -43.87 43.90
N SER A 17 -29.31 -44.88 43.96
CA SER A 17 -29.38 -45.75 45.16
C SER A 17 -28.25 -46.78 45.25
N THR A 18 -27.42 -46.94 44.18
CA THR A 18 -26.30 -47.86 44.16
C THR A 18 -24.98 -47.13 44.36
N LYS A 19 -24.06 -47.67 45.17
CA LYS A 19 -22.72 -47.07 45.34
C LYS A 19 -22.00 -46.78 44.03
N LYS A 20 -22.26 -47.57 42.97
CA LYS A 20 -21.73 -47.37 41.62
C LYS A 20 -22.29 -46.14 40.93
N GLY A 21 -23.58 -45.83 41.10
CA GLY A 21 -24.22 -44.66 40.52
C GLY A 21 -23.68 -43.35 41.12
N VAL A 22 -23.46 -43.30 42.43
CA VAL A 22 -22.88 -42.14 43.14
C VAL A 22 -21.45 -41.88 42.64
N SER A 23 -20.62 -42.93 42.50
CA SER A 23 -19.24 -42.80 42.02
C SER A 23 -19.18 -42.28 40.57
N LEU A 24 -20.07 -42.71 39.67
CA LEU A 24 -20.15 -42.23 38.29
C LEU A 24 -20.54 -40.77 38.21
N THR A 25 -21.51 -40.31 39.00
CA THR A 25 -21.94 -38.90 39.03
C THR A 25 -20.84 -37.98 39.53
N ILE A 26 -20.13 -38.36 40.58
CA ILE A 26 -18.97 -37.57 41.07
C ILE A 26 -17.89 -37.47 40.02
N SER A 27 -17.54 -38.56 39.32
CA SER A 27 -16.55 -38.52 38.26
C SER A 27 -16.93 -37.62 37.11
N LEU A 28 -18.22 -37.61 36.73
CA LEU A 28 -18.77 -36.77 35.65
C LEU A 28 -18.73 -35.27 36.02
N ILE A 29 -19.01 -34.93 37.28
CA ILE A 29 -18.89 -33.55 37.80
C ILE A 29 -17.43 -33.09 37.77
N VAL A 30 -16.48 -33.95 38.19
CA VAL A 30 -15.05 -33.60 38.17
C VAL A 30 -14.54 -33.40 36.75
N ILE A 31 -14.94 -34.29 35.82
CA ILE A 31 -14.55 -34.15 34.39
C ILE A 31 -15.13 -32.87 33.82
N SER A 32 -16.40 -32.55 34.07
CA SER A 32 -17.05 -31.30 33.62
C SER A 32 -16.35 -30.06 34.16
N GLY A 33 -15.94 -30.08 35.43
CA GLY A 33 -15.20 -29.00 36.06
C GLY A 33 -13.81 -28.80 35.44
N LEU A 34 -13.10 -29.90 35.20
CA LEU A 34 -11.80 -29.86 34.50
C LEU A 34 -11.93 -29.31 33.06
N PHE A 35 -12.97 -29.74 32.33
CA PHE A 35 -13.21 -29.27 30.99
C PHE A 35 -13.49 -27.74 30.97
N LEU A 36 -14.33 -27.25 31.86
CA LEU A 36 -14.60 -25.82 32.00
C LEU A 36 -13.34 -25.02 32.37
N PHE A 37 -12.51 -25.57 33.24
CA PHE A 37 -11.25 -24.95 33.64
C PHE A 37 -10.27 -24.85 32.46
N ILE A 38 -10.11 -25.94 31.71
CA ILE A 38 -9.23 -25.99 30.51
C ILE A 38 -9.77 -25.00 29.45
N PHE A 39 -11.09 -25.02 29.23
CA PHE A 39 -11.72 -24.13 28.24
C PHE A 39 -11.51 -22.64 28.58
N ARG A 40 -11.72 -22.25 29.85
CA ARG A 40 -11.43 -20.89 30.31
C ARG A 40 -9.97 -20.51 30.15
N LYS A 41 -9.06 -21.44 30.50
CA LYS A 41 -7.62 -21.19 30.31
C LYS A 41 -7.26 -20.96 28.84
N LEU A 42 -7.78 -21.78 27.94
CA LEU A 42 -7.57 -21.62 26.50
C LEU A 42 -8.15 -20.30 25.98
N GLN A 43 -9.32 -19.87 26.44
CA GLN A 43 -9.87 -18.56 26.06
C GLN A 43 -8.96 -17.41 26.50
N ILE A 44 -8.52 -17.40 27.73
CA ILE A 44 -7.63 -16.35 28.25
C ILE A 44 -6.29 -16.33 27.48
N ASP A 45 -5.73 -17.50 27.18
CA ASP A 45 -4.47 -17.59 26.42
C ASP A 45 -4.65 -17.11 24.97
N ASN A 46 -5.78 -17.43 24.33
CA ASN A 46 -6.12 -16.93 22.99
C ASN A 46 -6.33 -15.41 22.96
N GLU A 47 -7.04 -14.84 23.94
CA GLU A 47 -7.20 -13.39 24.06
C GLU A 47 -5.85 -12.69 24.23
N LYS A 48 -4.96 -13.22 25.06
CA LYS A 48 -3.60 -12.67 25.23
C LYS A 48 -2.78 -12.74 23.95
N ARG A 49 -2.87 -13.85 23.21
CA ARG A 49 -2.19 -13.98 21.91
C ARG A 49 -2.69 -12.96 20.92
N LEU A 50 -4.01 -12.81 20.81
CA LEU A 50 -4.62 -11.82 19.92
C LEU A 50 -4.19 -10.38 20.27
N GLN A 51 -4.20 -10.03 21.55
CA GLN A 51 -3.74 -8.72 22.01
C GLN A 51 -2.25 -8.49 21.70
N TYR A 52 -1.42 -9.52 21.84
CA TYR A 52 -0.01 -9.43 21.50
C TYR A 52 0.22 -9.24 20.01
N GLU A 53 -0.51 -9.98 19.16
CA GLU A 53 -0.46 -9.84 17.71
C GLU A 53 -0.92 -8.44 17.25
N LEU A 54 -2.02 -7.94 17.79
CA LEU A 54 -2.50 -6.58 17.52
C LEU A 54 -1.47 -5.51 17.94
N LYS A 55 -0.80 -5.72 19.08
CA LYS A 55 0.26 -4.80 19.56
C LYS A 55 1.47 -4.83 18.63
N LEU A 56 1.88 -6.00 18.14
CA LEU A 56 2.96 -6.13 17.16
C LEU A 56 2.61 -5.45 15.84
N GLN A 57 1.41 -5.68 15.32
CA GLN A 57 0.94 -5.01 14.10
C GLN A 57 0.91 -3.48 14.26
N LYS A 58 0.40 -2.98 15.39
CA LYS A 58 0.39 -1.54 15.67
C LYS A 58 1.78 -0.94 15.76
N ASN A 59 2.73 -1.64 16.38
CA ASN A 59 4.11 -1.19 16.46
C ASN A 59 4.76 -1.18 15.07
N HIS A 60 4.58 -2.23 14.28
CA HIS A 60 5.10 -2.31 12.91
C HIS A 60 4.55 -1.19 12.03
N PHE A 61 3.24 -0.95 12.09
CA PHE A 61 2.60 0.16 11.38
C PHE A 61 3.14 1.53 11.81
N SER A 62 3.39 1.71 13.12
CA SER A 62 3.98 2.95 13.64
C SER A 62 5.42 3.16 13.16
N GLU A 63 6.26 2.11 13.15
CA GLU A 63 7.65 2.17 12.67
C GLU A 63 7.70 2.45 11.16
N GLU A 64 6.83 1.81 10.40
CA GLU A 64 6.73 2.04 8.96
C GLU A 64 6.31 3.47 8.64
N ASN A 65 5.28 4.00 9.31
CA ASN A 65 4.85 5.39 9.14
C ASN A 65 5.94 6.39 9.57
N TYR A 66 6.68 6.07 10.64
CA TYR A 66 7.79 6.92 11.08
C TYR A 66 8.91 6.96 10.02
N SER A 67 9.27 5.83 9.44
CA SER A 67 10.30 5.78 8.39
C SER A 67 9.86 6.52 7.12
N LYS A 68 8.59 6.41 6.72
CA LYS A 68 8.01 7.17 5.61
C LYS A 68 8.04 8.67 5.88
N MET A 69 7.61 9.09 7.08
CA MET A 69 7.62 10.50 7.47
C MET A 69 9.05 11.06 7.52
N LYS A 70 10.03 10.27 7.99
CA LYS A 70 11.44 10.64 7.98
C LYS A 70 11.98 10.80 6.55
N TYR A 71 11.60 9.92 5.65
CA TYR A 71 11.96 10.04 4.23
C TYR A 71 11.39 11.32 3.62
N MET A 72 10.10 11.59 3.80
CA MET A 72 9.45 12.83 3.34
C MET A 72 10.13 14.08 3.90
N TYR A 73 10.47 14.07 5.19
CA TYR A 73 11.16 15.18 5.83
C TYR A 73 12.54 15.45 5.21
N ASN A 74 13.32 14.40 4.94
CA ASN A 74 14.62 14.53 4.30
C ASN A 74 14.52 15.10 2.88
N GLU A 75 13.53 14.67 2.10
CA GLU A 75 13.25 15.19 0.75
C GLU A 75 12.86 16.68 0.78
N ILE A 76 12.06 17.08 1.77
CA ILE A 76 11.70 18.50 1.95
C ILE A 76 12.95 19.32 2.23
N ILE A 77 13.82 18.87 3.16
CA ILE A 77 15.08 19.56 3.47
C ILE A 77 15.97 19.66 2.24
N GLU A 78 16.12 18.60 1.48
CA GLU A 78 16.95 18.61 0.27
C GLU A 78 16.40 19.57 -0.79
N THR A 79 15.08 19.62 -0.94
CA THR A 79 14.40 20.55 -1.84
C THR A 79 14.61 21.99 -1.39
N GLU A 80 14.48 22.28 -0.08
CA GLU A 80 14.73 23.59 0.51
C GLU A 80 16.18 24.04 0.28
N HIS A 81 17.15 23.16 0.49
CA HIS A 81 18.55 23.44 0.20
C HIS A 81 18.78 23.76 -1.27
N ARG A 82 18.22 22.99 -2.18
CA ARG A 82 18.31 23.24 -3.64
C ARG A 82 17.71 24.59 -4.01
N MET A 83 16.55 24.97 -3.44
CA MET A 83 15.95 26.28 -3.64
C MET A 83 16.86 27.40 -3.14
N MET A 84 17.44 27.25 -1.96
CA MET A 84 18.35 28.22 -1.36
C MET A 84 19.57 28.45 -2.26
N TYR A 85 20.21 27.40 -2.79
CA TYR A 85 21.35 27.54 -3.71
C TYR A 85 21.00 28.32 -4.98
N ILE A 86 19.81 28.07 -5.55
CA ILE A 86 19.34 28.80 -6.73
C ILE A 86 19.12 30.27 -6.42
N LEU A 87 18.44 30.58 -5.30
CA LEU A 87 18.19 31.95 -4.88
C LEU A 87 19.49 32.71 -4.60
N ILE A 88 20.48 32.07 -3.96
CA ILE A 88 21.82 32.65 -3.75
C ILE A 88 22.52 32.89 -5.08
N GLY A 89 22.43 31.96 -6.03
CA GLY A 89 23.01 32.13 -7.37
C GLY A 89 22.38 33.32 -8.12
N VAL A 90 21.05 33.40 -8.11
CA VAL A 90 20.31 34.53 -8.71
C VAL A 90 20.73 35.86 -8.07
N LYS A 91 20.77 35.90 -6.74
CA LYS A 91 21.22 37.10 -6.00
C LYS A 91 22.61 37.53 -6.42
N LYS A 92 23.58 36.60 -6.51
CA LYS A 92 24.96 36.89 -6.93
C LYS A 92 25.02 37.46 -8.35
N TYR A 93 24.23 36.95 -9.29
CA TYR A 93 24.18 37.50 -10.65
C TYR A 93 23.57 38.90 -10.69
N LEU A 94 22.54 39.17 -9.87
CA LEU A 94 21.95 40.50 -9.75
C LEU A 94 22.94 41.50 -9.15
N GLU A 95 23.68 41.16 -8.08
CA GLU A 95 24.72 41.97 -7.48
C GLU A 95 25.88 42.28 -8.44
N SER A 96 26.12 41.38 -9.38
CA SER A 96 27.15 41.56 -10.44
C SER A 96 26.61 42.24 -11.69
N ASN A 97 25.41 42.79 -11.66
CA ASN A 97 24.72 43.43 -12.81
C ASN A 97 24.53 42.52 -14.05
N GLN A 98 24.53 41.19 -13.84
CA GLN A 98 24.36 40.19 -14.90
C GLN A 98 22.90 39.74 -14.96
N ILE A 99 21.99 40.66 -15.29
CA ILE A 99 20.55 40.46 -15.24
C ILE A 99 20.09 39.28 -16.14
N ASP A 100 20.67 39.16 -17.36
CA ASP A 100 20.34 38.10 -18.30
C ASP A 100 20.63 36.71 -17.75
N LYS A 101 21.75 36.54 -17.02
CA LYS A 101 22.09 35.27 -16.39
C LYS A 101 21.19 34.94 -15.21
N ALA A 102 20.81 35.95 -14.42
CA ALA A 102 19.85 35.79 -13.34
C ALA A 102 18.48 35.33 -13.87
N ASN A 103 18.00 35.99 -14.93
CA ASN A 103 16.75 35.63 -15.60
C ASN A 103 16.80 34.21 -16.19
N PHE A 104 17.88 33.86 -16.89
CA PHE A 104 18.07 32.53 -17.43
C PHE A 104 18.02 31.46 -16.35
N MET A 105 18.68 31.68 -15.21
CA MET A 105 18.68 30.76 -14.08
C MET A 105 17.29 30.62 -13.47
N LEU A 106 16.56 31.72 -13.32
CA LEU A 106 15.16 31.74 -12.86
C LEU A 106 14.23 30.99 -13.84
N GLU A 107 14.34 31.26 -15.13
CA GLU A 107 13.52 30.62 -16.16
C GLU A 107 13.75 29.10 -16.20
N GLN A 108 15.01 28.68 -16.12
CA GLN A 108 15.34 27.26 -16.00
C GLN A 108 14.68 26.62 -14.77
N TYR A 109 14.70 27.32 -13.64
CA TYR A 109 14.10 26.81 -12.42
C TYR A 109 12.57 26.81 -12.52
N ILE A 110 11.97 27.90 -12.98
CA ILE A 110 10.51 28.02 -13.18
C ILE A 110 10.01 26.97 -14.17
N SER A 111 10.76 26.72 -15.25
CA SER A 111 10.41 25.68 -16.22
C SER A 111 10.45 24.28 -15.61
N LYS A 112 11.44 24.00 -14.76
CA LYS A 112 11.47 22.77 -13.95
C LYS A 112 10.26 22.71 -13.03
N VAL A 113 10.02 23.72 -12.20
CA VAL A 113 8.88 23.78 -11.26
C VAL A 113 7.55 23.67 -12.00
N LYS A 114 7.36 24.33 -13.13
CA LYS A 114 6.14 24.21 -13.95
C LYS A 114 5.94 22.80 -14.52
N ARG A 115 6.99 22.09 -14.90
CA ARG A 115 6.88 20.67 -15.26
C ARG A 115 6.47 19.81 -14.08
N PHE A 116 6.86 20.22 -12.86
CA PHE A 116 6.48 19.56 -11.61
C PHE A 116 5.08 19.90 -11.12
N SER A 117 4.51 21.03 -11.53
CA SER A 117 3.21 21.51 -11.04
C SER A 117 2.00 20.90 -11.76
N THR A 118 2.12 19.77 -12.43
CA THR A 118 0.98 18.87 -12.56
C THR A 118 0.72 18.31 -11.18
N ALA A 119 0.14 19.13 -10.32
CA ALA A 119 -0.17 18.77 -8.96
C ALA A 119 -1.04 17.51 -9.00
N ILE A 120 -0.43 16.40 -8.61
CA ILE A 120 -1.17 15.19 -8.36
C ILE A 120 -1.96 15.48 -7.10
N ASN A 121 -3.25 15.44 -7.21
CA ASN A 121 -4.15 15.59 -6.07
C ASN A 121 -5.14 14.44 -6.11
N THR A 122 -4.81 13.39 -5.34
CA THR A 122 -5.61 12.17 -5.24
C THR A 122 -6.36 12.10 -3.92
N ASN A 123 -6.37 13.18 -3.14
CA ASN A 123 -6.83 13.24 -1.76
C ASN A 123 -6.05 12.31 -0.80
N ASN A 124 -5.02 11.63 -1.28
CA ASN A 124 -4.09 10.87 -0.46
C ASN A 124 -2.71 11.54 -0.48
N PRO A 125 -2.34 12.30 0.55
CA PRO A 125 -1.07 13.04 0.58
C PRO A 125 0.16 12.14 0.47
N TYR A 126 0.08 10.90 0.96
CA TYR A 126 1.18 9.93 0.86
C TYR A 126 1.36 9.45 -0.59
N PHE A 127 0.28 9.05 -1.24
CA PHE A 127 0.30 8.62 -2.63
C PHE A 127 0.77 9.75 -3.56
N ASP A 128 0.25 10.97 -3.34
CA ASP A 128 0.64 12.16 -4.09
C ASP A 128 2.13 12.45 -3.96
N PHE A 129 2.67 12.34 -2.74
CA PHE A 129 4.08 12.53 -2.47
C PHE A 129 4.94 11.47 -3.16
N VAL A 130 4.60 10.20 -2.99
CA VAL A 130 5.37 9.07 -3.55
C VAL A 130 5.37 9.13 -5.09
N LEU A 131 4.22 9.36 -5.70
CA LEU A 131 4.11 9.46 -7.15
C LEU A 131 4.81 10.71 -7.70
N SER A 132 4.71 11.84 -7.01
CA SER A 132 5.45 13.05 -7.36
C SER A 132 6.96 12.80 -7.29
N SER A 133 7.45 12.14 -6.25
CA SER A 133 8.86 11.77 -6.10
C SER A 133 9.34 10.90 -7.26
N LYS A 134 8.55 9.90 -7.68
CA LYS A 134 8.87 9.06 -8.84
C LYS A 134 8.85 9.82 -10.17
N ILE A 135 7.92 10.72 -10.35
CA ILE A 135 7.90 11.60 -11.54
C ILE A 135 9.17 12.47 -11.58
N HIS A 136 9.61 12.98 -10.44
CA HIS A 136 10.86 13.72 -10.32
C HIS A 136 12.09 12.88 -10.70
N GLU A 137 12.17 11.65 -10.20
CA GLU A 137 13.24 10.70 -10.55
C GLU A 137 13.29 10.46 -12.07
N PHE A 138 12.13 10.24 -12.69
CA PHE A 138 12.05 10.01 -14.14
C PHE A 138 12.48 11.24 -14.96
N MET A 139 12.08 12.42 -14.51
CA MET A 139 12.50 13.67 -15.14
C MET A 139 13.99 13.92 -15.01
N TYR A 140 14.60 13.50 -13.90
CA TYR A 140 16.06 13.59 -13.72
C TYR A 140 16.79 12.72 -14.73
N ASP A 141 16.21 11.57 -15.08
CA ASP A 141 16.72 10.66 -16.09
C ASP A 141 16.31 11.03 -17.53
N ASP A 142 15.73 12.22 -17.73
CA ASP A 142 15.16 12.71 -19.00
C ASP A 142 14.03 11.83 -19.56
N ILE A 143 13.32 11.13 -18.69
CA ILE A 143 12.13 10.33 -19.06
C ILE A 143 10.89 11.17 -18.85
N PHE A 144 10.11 11.36 -19.92
CA PHE A 144 8.83 12.05 -19.82
C PHE A 144 7.71 11.09 -19.42
N LEU A 145 7.13 11.28 -18.23
CA LEU A 145 5.97 10.55 -17.77
C LEU A 145 4.71 11.42 -17.89
N LYS A 146 3.81 11.03 -18.80
CA LYS A 146 2.45 11.59 -18.86
C LYS A 146 1.59 10.87 -17.83
N ASN A 147 0.96 11.62 -16.95
CA ASN A 147 0.01 11.07 -15.99
C ASN A 147 -1.40 11.57 -16.28
N THR A 148 -2.38 10.71 -16.09
CA THR A 148 -3.81 11.02 -16.14
C THR A 148 -4.46 10.32 -14.97
N LEU A 149 -4.74 11.09 -13.91
CA LEU A 149 -5.25 10.58 -12.65
C LEU A 149 -6.63 11.17 -12.41
N PHE A 150 -7.65 10.33 -12.47
CA PHE A 150 -9.01 10.65 -12.07
C PHE A 150 -9.35 9.75 -10.88
N ILE A 151 -9.11 10.26 -9.69
CA ILE A 151 -9.26 9.48 -8.47
C ILE A 151 -10.50 9.96 -7.75
N CYS A 152 -11.42 9.02 -7.50
CA CYS A 152 -12.50 9.19 -6.55
C CYS A 152 -12.02 8.80 -5.14
N GLU A 153 -12.73 9.27 -4.11
CA GLU A 153 -12.50 8.85 -2.74
C GLU A 153 -12.77 7.34 -2.62
N ASN A 154 -11.71 6.53 -2.62
CA ASN A 154 -11.80 5.08 -2.48
C ASN A 154 -10.71 4.58 -1.54
N PRO A 155 -11.05 3.73 -0.53
CA PRO A 155 -10.09 3.19 0.44
C PRO A 155 -8.91 2.43 -0.18
N ILE A 156 -9.04 1.87 -1.39
CA ILE A 156 -7.93 1.16 -2.07
C ILE A 156 -6.73 2.07 -2.31
N TYR A 157 -6.95 3.35 -2.62
CA TYR A 157 -5.88 4.30 -2.84
C TYR A 157 -5.11 4.64 -1.56
N ASP A 158 -5.72 4.40 -0.40
CA ASP A 158 -5.11 4.66 0.90
C ASP A 158 -4.19 3.52 1.35
N THR A 159 -4.13 2.41 0.60
CA THR A 159 -3.29 1.27 0.96
C THR A 159 -1.84 1.48 0.48
N ASN A 160 -0.90 1.12 1.35
CA ASN A 160 0.52 1.11 0.99
C ASN A 160 0.81 0.14 -0.15
N GLU A 161 0.08 -0.97 -0.17
CA GLU A 161 0.19 -2.03 -1.17
C GLU A 161 -0.14 -1.51 -2.56
N PHE A 162 -1.15 -0.62 -2.68
CA PHE A 162 -1.48 0.02 -3.96
C PHE A 162 -0.38 0.97 -4.41
N CYS A 163 0.14 1.80 -3.51
CA CYS A 163 1.30 2.66 -3.80
C CYS A 163 2.49 1.83 -4.28
N ASP A 164 2.80 0.73 -3.59
CA ASP A 164 3.89 -0.19 -3.94
C ASP A 164 3.67 -0.84 -5.30
N LEU A 165 2.43 -1.19 -5.66
CA LEU A 165 2.11 -1.72 -6.99
C LEU A 165 2.42 -0.68 -8.06
N ILE A 166 1.97 0.56 -7.90
CA ILE A 166 2.20 1.64 -8.88
C ILE A 166 3.69 1.95 -9.05
N ILE A 167 4.44 2.04 -7.93
CA ILE A 167 5.89 2.24 -7.98
C ILE A 167 6.56 1.11 -8.75
N TYR A 168 6.22 -0.14 -8.43
CA TYR A 168 6.83 -1.31 -9.06
C TYR A 168 6.51 -1.38 -10.56
N LEU A 169 5.30 -0.97 -10.96
CA LEU A 169 4.93 -0.82 -12.37
C LEU A 169 5.81 0.22 -13.06
N LEU A 170 5.95 1.39 -12.47
CA LEU A 170 6.77 2.48 -13.01
C LEU A 170 8.23 2.05 -13.17
N ASP A 171 8.83 1.43 -12.14
CA ASP A 171 10.21 0.95 -12.18
C ASP A 171 10.38 -0.16 -13.23
N SER A 172 9.45 -1.10 -13.30
CA SER A 172 9.48 -2.19 -14.27
C SER A 172 9.41 -1.70 -15.72
N PHE A 173 8.64 -0.66 -15.99
CA PHE A 173 8.61 -0.04 -17.32
C PHE A 173 9.86 0.78 -17.60
N LYS A 174 10.36 1.55 -16.62
CA LYS A 174 11.59 2.33 -16.72
C LYS A 174 12.79 1.48 -17.15
N ASP A 175 12.96 0.32 -16.50
CA ASP A 175 14.09 -0.59 -16.74
C ASP A 175 14.09 -1.19 -18.16
N ASN A 176 12.94 -1.20 -18.84
CA ASN A 176 12.76 -1.80 -20.14
C ASN A 176 12.53 -0.78 -21.27
N LEU A 177 12.64 0.52 -20.99
CA LEU A 177 12.42 1.56 -22.00
C LEU A 177 13.35 1.40 -23.22
N ASN A 178 12.76 1.53 -24.39
CA ASN A 178 13.48 1.58 -25.66
C ASN A 178 13.94 3.00 -25.98
N SER A 179 13.08 3.98 -25.70
CA SER A 179 13.37 5.41 -25.87
C SER A 179 13.02 6.17 -24.58
N LYS A 180 13.72 7.29 -24.34
CA LYS A 180 13.43 8.17 -23.19
C LYS A 180 12.10 8.93 -23.30
N ILE A 181 11.36 8.71 -24.38
CA ILE A 181 10.13 9.46 -24.69
C ILE A 181 8.95 8.52 -24.53
N GLY A 182 8.02 8.86 -23.62
CA GLY A 182 6.66 8.36 -23.67
C GLY A 182 6.28 7.21 -22.75
N LEU A 183 6.51 7.35 -21.46
CA LEU A 183 5.72 6.62 -20.47
C LEU A 183 4.41 7.35 -20.21
N SER A 184 3.33 6.59 -20.09
CA SER A 184 2.02 7.11 -19.67
C SER A 184 1.46 6.23 -18.56
N LEU A 185 1.04 6.87 -17.47
CA LEU A 185 0.29 6.25 -16.38
C LEU A 185 -1.10 6.84 -16.34
N GLY A 186 -2.12 6.01 -16.49
CA GLY A 186 -3.52 6.34 -16.29
C GLY A 186 -4.07 5.59 -15.10
N ILE A 187 -4.76 6.28 -14.20
CA ILE A 187 -5.52 5.67 -13.11
C ILE A 187 -6.88 6.35 -13.09
N HIS A 188 -7.95 5.60 -13.29
CA HIS A 188 -9.29 6.14 -13.27
C HIS A 188 -10.29 5.11 -12.75
N GLN A 189 -11.40 5.59 -12.24
CA GLN A 189 -12.48 4.76 -11.76
C GLN A 189 -13.62 4.75 -12.80
N GLU A 190 -14.07 3.57 -13.14
CA GLU A 190 -15.27 3.35 -13.96
C GLU A 190 -16.23 2.42 -13.19
N ASN A 191 -17.39 2.95 -12.80
CA ASN A 191 -18.35 2.23 -11.97
C ASN A 191 -17.69 1.65 -10.69
N ASN A 192 -17.69 0.31 -10.56
CA ASN A 192 -17.11 -0.42 -9.44
C ASN A 192 -15.69 -0.92 -9.72
N PHE A 193 -15.00 -0.35 -10.70
CA PHE A 193 -13.65 -0.79 -11.07
C PHE A 193 -12.68 0.37 -11.01
N ILE A 194 -11.47 0.07 -10.54
CA ILE A 194 -10.31 0.94 -10.71
C ILE A 194 -9.51 0.38 -11.87
N ILE A 195 -9.27 1.22 -12.86
CA ILE A 195 -8.48 0.87 -14.03
C ILE A 195 -7.12 1.54 -13.91
N VAL A 196 -6.07 0.72 -13.90
CA VAL A 196 -4.69 1.20 -13.97
C VAL A 196 -4.15 0.83 -15.35
N GLU A 197 -3.72 1.82 -16.10
CA GLU A 197 -3.17 1.65 -17.43
C GLU A 197 -1.76 2.22 -17.52
N MET A 198 -0.83 1.39 -17.96
CA MET A 198 0.55 1.78 -18.16
C MET A 198 0.94 1.57 -19.61
N ILE A 199 1.44 2.62 -20.28
CA ILE A 199 1.81 2.58 -21.70
C ILE A 199 3.25 3.05 -21.84
N GLY A 200 4.05 2.31 -22.62
CA GLY A 200 5.44 2.67 -22.88
C GLY A 200 6.00 2.02 -24.13
N ASP A 201 6.96 2.70 -24.76
CA ASP A 201 7.80 2.12 -25.82
C ASP A 201 8.93 1.31 -25.18
N LEU A 202 8.80 -0.03 -25.20
CA LEU A 202 9.69 -0.95 -24.50
C LEU A 202 10.42 -1.86 -25.50
N LYS A 203 11.64 -2.27 -25.17
CA LYS A 203 12.44 -3.22 -25.98
C LYS A 203 11.78 -4.58 -26.05
N GLU A 204 11.60 -5.19 -24.91
CA GLU A 204 10.84 -6.44 -24.69
C GLU A 204 10.33 -6.39 -23.27
N TYR A 205 9.04 -6.63 -23.10
CA TYR A 205 8.43 -6.56 -21.77
C TYR A 205 7.66 -7.81 -21.45
N LYS A 206 7.97 -8.39 -20.30
CA LYS A 206 7.24 -9.50 -19.70
C LYS A 206 6.94 -9.17 -18.25
N VAL A 207 5.75 -9.50 -17.82
CA VAL A 207 5.40 -9.39 -16.41
C VAL A 207 6.30 -10.33 -15.61
N THR A 208 7.14 -9.77 -14.75
CA THR A 208 8.04 -10.55 -13.88
C THR A 208 7.24 -11.26 -12.79
N ASP A 209 7.79 -12.33 -12.22
CA ASP A 209 7.13 -13.07 -11.12
C ASP A 209 6.84 -12.17 -9.91
N GLY A 210 7.71 -11.19 -9.64
CA GLY A 210 7.52 -10.21 -8.57
C GLY A 210 6.34 -9.29 -8.84
N LEU A 211 6.24 -8.75 -10.06
CA LEU A 211 5.12 -7.92 -10.48
C LEU A 211 3.82 -8.72 -10.54
N TYR A 212 3.87 -9.94 -11.08
CA TYR A 212 2.70 -10.83 -11.13
C TYR A 212 2.09 -11.09 -9.75
N LYS A 213 2.92 -11.34 -8.72
CA LYS A 213 2.46 -11.52 -7.34
C LYS A 213 1.77 -10.28 -6.79
N LYS A 214 2.31 -9.09 -7.07
CA LYS A 214 1.71 -7.81 -6.66
C LYS A 214 0.39 -7.56 -7.38
N ILE A 215 0.34 -7.78 -8.70
CA ILE A 215 -0.90 -7.66 -9.48
C ILE A 215 -1.98 -8.62 -8.94
N LYS A 216 -1.62 -9.89 -8.72
CA LYS A 216 -2.55 -10.92 -8.25
C LYS A 216 -3.14 -10.63 -6.86
N TYR A 217 -2.49 -9.81 -6.06
CA TYR A 217 -3.04 -9.37 -4.78
C TYR A 217 -4.28 -8.50 -4.96
N PHE A 218 -4.30 -7.65 -6.00
CA PHE A 218 -5.40 -6.72 -6.27
C PHE A 218 -6.40 -7.26 -7.29
N THR A 219 -5.93 -7.98 -8.29
CA THR A 219 -6.79 -8.46 -9.38
C THR A 219 -6.21 -9.68 -10.09
N THR A 220 -7.09 -10.50 -10.63
CA THR A 220 -6.73 -11.56 -11.59
C THR A 220 -6.98 -11.12 -13.03
N ASP A 221 -7.65 -9.97 -13.24
CA ASP A 221 -7.99 -9.45 -14.55
C ASP A 221 -6.98 -8.38 -14.98
N TYR A 222 -6.00 -8.81 -15.75
CA TYR A 222 -5.03 -7.92 -16.38
C TYR A 222 -4.78 -8.32 -17.83
N SER A 223 -4.44 -7.35 -18.66
CA SER A 223 -4.07 -7.58 -20.05
C SER A 223 -2.77 -6.85 -20.39
N LEU A 224 -1.89 -7.56 -21.10
CA LEU A 224 -0.68 -7.00 -21.69
C LEU A 224 -0.80 -7.07 -23.21
N LYS A 225 -0.79 -5.92 -23.87
CA LYS A 225 -0.83 -5.80 -25.34
C LYS A 225 0.46 -5.19 -25.84
N ASN A 226 0.91 -5.63 -27.00
CA ASN A 226 2.06 -5.05 -27.70
C ASN A 226 1.65 -4.73 -29.14
N VAL A 227 1.88 -3.49 -29.55
CA VAL A 227 1.69 -3.03 -30.93
C VAL A 227 2.92 -2.20 -31.30
N GLU A 228 3.74 -2.69 -32.22
CA GLU A 228 4.91 -1.97 -32.73
C GLU A 228 5.86 -1.42 -31.65
N SER A 229 6.25 -2.25 -30.68
CA SER A 229 7.05 -1.91 -29.49
C SER A 229 6.32 -1.10 -28.41
N ILE A 230 5.11 -0.63 -28.63
CA ILE A 230 4.30 0.03 -27.62
C ILE A 230 3.58 -1.02 -26.79
N TYR A 231 3.99 -1.14 -25.54
CA TYR A 231 3.36 -2.04 -24.58
C TYR A 231 2.32 -1.29 -23.76
N THR A 232 1.14 -1.90 -23.65
CA THR A 232 0.05 -1.42 -22.81
C THR A 232 -0.28 -2.50 -21.82
N LEU A 233 -0.02 -2.23 -20.54
CA LEU A 233 -0.46 -3.06 -19.42
C LEU A 233 -1.69 -2.40 -18.79
N LYS A 234 -2.79 -3.12 -18.75
CA LYS A 234 -4.05 -2.68 -18.13
C LYS A 234 -4.42 -3.63 -17.01
N LEU A 235 -4.70 -3.08 -15.84
CA LEU A 235 -5.22 -3.80 -14.68
C LEU A 235 -6.64 -3.32 -14.40
N ILE A 236 -7.54 -4.23 -14.07
CA ILE A 236 -8.91 -3.96 -13.68
C ILE A 236 -9.10 -4.48 -12.26
N ILE A 237 -9.25 -3.60 -11.30
CA ILE A 237 -9.34 -3.90 -9.87
C ILE A 237 -10.78 -3.69 -9.44
N ASP A 238 -11.41 -4.74 -8.90
CA ASP A 238 -12.76 -4.67 -8.35
C ASP A 238 -12.78 -3.86 -7.06
N ILE A 239 -13.70 -2.92 -6.96
CA ILE A 239 -14.00 -2.21 -5.71
C ILE A 239 -14.98 -3.09 -4.96
N VAL A 240 -14.45 -3.93 -4.07
CA VAL A 240 -15.30 -4.70 -3.15
C VAL A 240 -15.74 -3.75 -2.04
N GLU A 241 -17.06 -3.57 -1.89
CA GLU A 241 -17.68 -2.84 -0.79
C GLU A 241 -17.43 -3.52 0.57
#